data_5df31fe27c64ab76df1a8ea13a20520c
#
_entry.id   5df31fe27c64ab76df1a8ea13a20520c
#
_cell.length_a   1.000
_cell.length_b   1.000
_cell.length_c   1.000
_cell.angle_alpha   90.00
_cell.angle_beta   90.00
_cell.angle_gamma   90.00
#
_symmetry.space_group_name_H-M   'P 1'
#
loop_
_entity.id
_entity.type
_entity.pdbx_description
1 polymer ?
#
loop_
_entity_poly.entity_id
_entity_poly.type
_entity_poly.pdbx_seq_one_letter_code
_entity_poly.pdbx_strand_id
1 'polypeptide(L)'
;MKTNFFYLAVAIATTSLFCYSESAGAQAIIVEEDVSVTEVVPTKPRYYSDSHKNNWFISIGAGGQTFLTEHVGDAQYTLAMDFAIGKWIGPYLGFRLSAMGGALHTNWPLAEGVMTHMRYAAVYGDIMWNMFNTFHGYNEDRVFSIIPFAGAGGIYSFHNTPYNNKTYAFPITAGIKLNFRLSHYVDFFLEGRGNLIGDHFNGIVEGTEVESVISAIGGFSIKFGKDRFKAYDAYADQMVIGDLNNRVNALRAQLNECESRVVECPPCPEAVVEEVTVIEPAACSQELTGVVRFTINSAVVSNEEMVNVYNIAQWMKSNPSCNISVIGYADKATGTPEYNKQLSQRRAESVVKLLTEKYNIDRKRIQIIANGSDSQLYPKNNNWNRIVVFSGSAQ
;
A
#
# COMPACT_ATOMS: atom_id res chain seq x y z
N MET A 1 -46.61 16.65 -9.62
CA MET A 1 -46.13 16.27 -8.27
C MET A 1 -45.48 14.90 -8.32
N LYS A 2 -44.36 14.74 -9.10
CA LYS A 2 -43.57 13.48 -9.23
C LYS A 2 -42.09 13.72 -9.60
N THR A 3 -41.46 14.75 -9.07
CA THR A 3 -40.08 15.14 -9.44
C THR A 3 -39.05 15.00 -8.30
N ASN A 4 -39.41 14.44 -7.14
CA ASN A 4 -38.50 14.44 -5.99
C ASN A 4 -37.84 13.07 -5.63
N PHE A 5 -38.02 12.03 -6.43
CA PHE A 5 -37.48 10.70 -6.08
C PHE A 5 -36.11 10.41 -6.71
N PHE A 6 -35.70 11.13 -7.72
CA PHE A 6 -34.43 10.85 -8.43
C PHE A 6 -33.19 11.51 -7.79
N TYR A 7 -33.38 12.57 -7.02
CA TYR A 7 -32.25 13.24 -6.33
C TYR A 7 -31.80 12.56 -5.03
N LEU A 8 -32.62 11.67 -4.47
CA LEU A 8 -32.30 11.00 -3.21
C LEU A 8 -31.37 9.78 -3.39
N ALA A 9 -31.36 9.16 -4.57
CA ALA A 9 -30.52 7.97 -4.84
C ALA A 9 -29.05 8.31 -5.13
N VAL A 10 -28.77 9.52 -5.63
CA VAL A 10 -27.39 9.96 -5.94
C VAL A 10 -26.70 10.51 -4.72
N ALA A 11 -27.43 11.07 -3.74
CA ALA A 11 -26.86 11.64 -2.53
C ALA A 11 -26.42 10.58 -1.51
N ILE A 12 -26.93 9.35 -1.56
CA ILE A 12 -26.57 8.27 -0.62
C ILE A 12 -25.29 7.54 -1.03
N ALA A 13 -24.88 7.61 -2.30
CA ALA A 13 -23.67 6.96 -2.79
C ALA A 13 -22.38 7.77 -2.55
N THR A 14 -22.48 9.05 -2.21
CA THR A 14 -21.31 9.93 -2.05
C THR A 14 -20.87 10.16 -0.62
N THR A 15 -21.65 9.75 0.39
CA THR A 15 -21.34 10.01 1.81
C THR A 15 -20.71 8.84 2.55
N SER A 16 -20.52 7.68 1.93
CA SER A 16 -19.92 6.51 2.60
C SER A 16 -18.47 6.18 2.17
N LEU A 17 -17.79 7.04 1.42
CA LEU A 17 -16.41 6.79 0.96
C LEU A 17 -15.33 7.60 1.70
N PHE A 18 -15.67 8.26 2.80
CA PHE A 18 -14.64 8.74 3.73
C PHE A 18 -14.30 7.61 4.71
N CYS A 19 -13.41 6.72 4.30
CA CYS A 19 -12.73 5.82 5.21
C CYS A 19 -11.94 6.67 6.22
N TYR A 20 -12.36 6.59 7.45
CA TYR A 20 -11.57 6.95 8.62
C TYR A 20 -10.20 6.26 8.50
N SER A 21 -9.16 7.02 8.31
CA SER A 21 -7.81 6.61 8.65
C SER A 21 -7.63 6.87 10.14
N GLU A 22 -8.05 5.95 10.97
CA GLU A 22 -7.53 5.89 12.33
C GLU A 22 -6.03 5.63 12.23
N SER A 23 -5.26 6.64 12.56
CA SER A 23 -3.86 6.48 12.88
C SER A 23 -3.79 5.52 14.07
N ALA A 24 -3.38 4.28 13.84
CA ALA A 24 -2.99 3.37 14.89
C ALA A 24 -1.77 3.97 15.59
N GLY A 25 -2.02 4.79 16.60
CA GLY A 25 -1.01 5.17 17.58
C GLY A 25 -0.50 3.88 18.22
N ALA A 26 0.79 3.58 18.05
CA ALA A 26 1.44 2.51 18.79
C ALA A 26 1.41 2.90 20.27
N GLN A 27 0.41 2.41 20.99
CA GLN A 27 0.44 2.43 22.44
C GLN A 27 1.54 1.46 22.89
N ALA A 28 2.54 1.99 23.56
CA ALA A 28 3.49 1.16 24.29
C ALA A 28 2.70 0.37 25.35
N ILE A 29 2.53 -0.92 25.10
CA ILE A 29 1.92 -1.84 26.07
C ILE A 29 2.96 -2.04 27.16
N ILE A 30 2.76 -1.39 28.31
CA ILE A 30 3.42 -1.76 29.55
C ILE A 30 2.83 -3.13 29.93
N VAL A 31 3.61 -4.18 29.72
CA VAL A 31 3.20 -5.54 30.06
C VAL A 31 3.43 -5.75 31.56
N GLU A 32 2.44 -5.40 32.36
CA GLU A 32 2.25 -5.98 33.67
C GLU A 32 1.23 -7.14 33.52
N GLU A 33 1.66 -8.32 33.96
CA GLU A 33 0.89 -9.55 34.15
C GLU A 33 0.51 -10.36 32.91
N ASP A 34 0.61 -11.69 33.09
CA ASP A 34 0.29 -12.81 32.20
C ASP A 34 -0.49 -12.46 30.94
N VAL A 35 0.18 -12.49 29.81
CA VAL A 35 -0.48 -12.33 28.51
C VAL A 35 -1.48 -13.47 28.32
N SER A 36 -2.75 -13.19 28.57
CA SER A 36 -3.84 -14.12 28.28
C SER A 36 -3.80 -14.45 26.78
N VAL A 37 -3.66 -15.74 26.46
CA VAL A 37 -3.78 -16.22 25.08
C VAL A 37 -5.23 -16.01 24.65
N THR A 38 -5.51 -14.94 23.93
CA THR A 38 -6.83 -14.73 23.35
C THR A 38 -7.02 -15.79 22.25
N GLU A 39 -8.11 -16.51 22.29
CA GLU A 39 -8.46 -17.51 21.29
C GLU A 39 -8.51 -16.83 19.91
N VAL A 40 -7.65 -17.25 19.01
CA VAL A 40 -7.45 -16.58 17.71
C VAL A 40 -8.50 -17.13 16.74
N VAL A 41 -9.45 -16.29 16.35
CA VAL A 41 -10.46 -16.64 15.35
C VAL A 41 -9.87 -16.47 13.96
N PRO A 42 -9.93 -17.48 13.06
CA PRO A 42 -9.45 -17.36 11.70
C PRO A 42 -10.15 -16.24 10.95
N THR A 43 -9.42 -15.23 10.50
CA THR A 43 -9.94 -14.13 9.69
C THR A 43 -9.61 -14.36 8.23
N LYS A 44 -10.49 -13.88 7.31
CA LYS A 44 -10.20 -13.93 5.87
C LYS A 44 -8.93 -13.14 5.57
N PRO A 45 -8.03 -13.66 4.70
CA PRO A 45 -6.80 -12.96 4.36
C PRO A 45 -7.10 -11.58 3.75
N ARG A 46 -6.40 -10.56 4.21
CA ARG A 46 -6.40 -9.23 3.60
C ARG A 46 -5.32 -9.17 2.53
N TYR A 47 -5.61 -8.47 1.45
CA TYR A 47 -4.68 -8.35 0.34
C TYR A 47 -4.20 -6.91 0.21
N TYR A 48 -2.91 -6.74 -0.09
CA TYR A 48 -2.30 -5.44 -0.31
C TYR A 48 -1.34 -5.48 -1.50
N SER A 49 -1.04 -4.32 -2.05
CA SER A 49 -0.05 -4.15 -3.11
C SER A 49 1.19 -3.46 -2.55
N ASP A 50 2.38 -3.95 -2.88
CA ASP A 50 3.67 -3.42 -2.40
C ASP A 50 3.94 -1.98 -2.86
N SER A 51 3.27 -1.51 -3.92
CA SER A 51 3.52 -0.19 -4.49
C SER A 51 2.28 0.35 -5.21
N HIS A 52 2.07 1.66 -5.11
CA HIS A 52 1.05 2.37 -5.87
C HIS A 52 1.27 2.33 -7.40
N LYS A 53 2.47 1.96 -7.87
CA LYS A 53 2.80 1.78 -9.29
C LYS A 53 2.36 0.43 -9.86
N ASN A 54 1.97 -0.50 -9.01
CA ASN A 54 1.53 -1.83 -9.41
C ASN A 54 0.05 -1.87 -9.79
N ASN A 55 -0.33 -2.94 -10.50
CA ASN A 55 -1.72 -3.29 -10.84
C ASN A 55 -2.43 -2.27 -11.76
N TRP A 56 -1.68 -1.52 -12.54
CA TRP A 56 -2.21 -0.66 -13.61
C TRP A 56 -2.34 -1.45 -14.91
N PHE A 57 -3.32 -1.09 -15.72
CA PHE A 57 -3.47 -1.61 -17.07
C PHE A 57 -3.95 -0.54 -18.04
N ILE A 58 -3.60 -0.72 -19.30
CA ILE A 58 -4.17 0.01 -20.45
C ILE A 58 -4.83 -1.02 -21.34
N SER A 59 -6.01 -0.74 -21.85
CA SER A 59 -6.72 -1.60 -22.80
C SER A 59 -7.07 -0.84 -24.05
N ILE A 60 -7.04 -1.57 -25.16
CA ILE A 60 -7.52 -1.10 -26.48
C ILE A 60 -8.39 -2.20 -27.06
N GLY A 61 -9.55 -1.80 -27.59
CA GLY A 61 -10.53 -2.71 -28.18
C GLY A 61 -11.31 -2.08 -29.30
N ALA A 62 -11.91 -2.93 -30.08
CA ALA A 62 -12.86 -2.55 -31.12
C ALA A 62 -13.96 -3.60 -31.23
N GLY A 63 -15.12 -3.20 -31.75
CA GLY A 63 -16.24 -4.12 -31.86
C GLY A 63 -17.46 -3.49 -32.50
N GLY A 64 -18.59 -4.19 -32.39
CA GLY A 64 -19.87 -3.75 -32.90
C GLY A 64 -20.69 -3.07 -31.83
N GLN A 65 -21.52 -2.13 -32.24
CA GLN A 65 -22.52 -1.48 -31.40
C GLN A 65 -23.81 -1.24 -32.15
N THR A 66 -24.89 -1.09 -31.42
CA THR A 66 -26.19 -0.73 -31.98
C THR A 66 -26.87 0.29 -31.06
N PHE A 67 -27.60 1.19 -31.65
CA PHE A 67 -28.37 2.19 -30.94
C PHE A 67 -29.86 1.77 -30.93
N LEU A 68 -30.38 1.63 -29.74
CA LEU A 68 -31.79 1.26 -29.53
C LEU A 68 -32.57 2.49 -29.12
N THR A 69 -33.48 2.88 -29.98
CA THR A 69 -34.47 3.96 -29.79
C THR A 69 -35.86 3.38 -29.92
N GLU A 70 -36.88 4.11 -29.56
CA GLU A 70 -38.29 3.66 -29.70
C GLU A 70 -38.75 3.49 -31.15
N HIS A 71 -38.19 4.28 -32.04
CA HIS A 71 -38.52 4.21 -33.49
C HIS A 71 -37.68 3.09 -34.13
N VAL A 72 -38.09 1.86 -33.89
CA VAL A 72 -37.39 0.68 -34.33
C VAL A 72 -37.68 0.42 -35.83
N GLY A 73 -36.77 0.88 -36.66
CA GLY A 73 -36.47 0.19 -37.92
C GLY A 73 -35.47 -0.94 -37.65
N ASP A 74 -34.95 -1.57 -38.70
CA ASP A 74 -33.92 -2.61 -38.56
C ASP A 74 -32.72 -2.09 -37.76
N ALA A 75 -32.27 -2.88 -36.77
CA ALA A 75 -31.12 -2.56 -35.93
C ALA A 75 -29.87 -2.35 -36.82
N GLN A 76 -29.29 -1.15 -36.73
CA GLN A 76 -28.08 -0.81 -37.49
C GLN A 76 -26.84 -1.04 -36.63
N TYR A 77 -25.96 -1.92 -37.13
CA TYR A 77 -24.69 -2.22 -36.45
C TYR A 77 -23.60 -1.32 -37.00
N THR A 78 -22.85 -0.70 -36.10
CA THR A 78 -21.74 0.20 -36.41
C THR A 78 -20.48 -0.20 -35.63
N LEU A 79 -19.33 0.35 -36.05
CA LEU A 79 -18.06 0.11 -35.37
C LEU A 79 -17.94 1.02 -34.14
N ALA A 80 -17.50 0.43 -33.03
CA ALA A 80 -17.06 1.12 -31.83
C ALA A 80 -15.58 0.87 -31.56
N MET A 81 -14.88 1.86 -31.04
CA MET A 81 -13.51 1.74 -30.52
C MET A 81 -13.50 2.15 -29.05
N ASP A 82 -12.74 1.42 -28.26
CA ASP A 82 -12.55 1.68 -26.83
C ASP A 82 -11.06 1.74 -26.48
N PHE A 83 -10.70 2.76 -25.72
CA PHE A 83 -9.39 2.89 -25.09
C PHE A 83 -9.61 3.13 -23.60
N ALA A 84 -8.91 2.39 -22.75
CA ALA A 84 -9.08 2.55 -21.32
C ALA A 84 -7.77 2.44 -20.54
N ILE A 85 -7.72 3.17 -19.44
CA ILE A 85 -6.70 3.03 -18.41
C ILE A 85 -7.39 2.68 -17.10
N GLY A 86 -6.83 1.72 -16.36
CA GLY A 86 -7.43 1.31 -15.10
C GLY A 86 -6.41 0.80 -14.12
N LYS A 87 -6.89 0.60 -12.90
CA LYS A 87 -6.10 0.09 -11.79
C LYS A 87 -6.93 -0.83 -10.92
N TRP A 88 -6.34 -1.97 -10.56
CA TRP A 88 -6.86 -2.82 -9.50
C TRP A 88 -6.36 -2.31 -8.16
N ILE A 89 -7.27 -1.96 -7.24
CA ILE A 89 -6.96 -1.51 -5.88
C ILE A 89 -6.77 -2.72 -4.97
N GLY A 90 -7.52 -3.78 -5.21
CA GLY A 90 -7.42 -5.06 -4.55
C GLY A 90 -7.70 -6.19 -5.53
N PRO A 91 -7.64 -7.45 -5.11
CA PRO A 91 -7.93 -8.59 -5.98
C PRO A 91 -9.40 -8.63 -6.44
N TYR A 92 -10.27 -7.89 -5.79
CA TYR A 92 -11.72 -7.91 -6.00
C TYR A 92 -12.25 -6.70 -6.74
N LEU A 93 -11.70 -5.51 -6.47
CA LEU A 93 -12.19 -4.24 -7.00
C LEU A 93 -11.12 -3.49 -7.76
N GLY A 94 -11.53 -2.90 -8.89
CA GLY A 94 -10.73 -2.03 -9.73
C GLY A 94 -11.54 -0.84 -10.21
N PHE A 95 -10.82 0.18 -10.68
CA PHE A 95 -11.37 1.37 -11.32
C PHE A 95 -10.79 1.52 -12.72
N ARG A 96 -11.63 1.99 -13.64
CA ARG A 96 -11.26 2.20 -15.02
C ARG A 96 -11.82 3.54 -15.51
N LEU A 97 -11.00 4.28 -16.24
CA LEU A 97 -11.42 5.39 -17.08
C LEU A 97 -11.33 4.91 -18.53
N SER A 98 -12.43 4.93 -19.25
CA SER A 98 -12.49 4.53 -20.65
C SER A 98 -12.94 5.67 -21.54
N ALA A 99 -12.34 5.76 -22.72
CA ALA A 99 -12.71 6.66 -23.81
C ALA A 99 -13.22 5.81 -24.98
N MET A 100 -14.45 6.04 -25.37
CA MET A 100 -15.14 5.28 -26.40
C MET A 100 -15.59 6.21 -27.53
N GLY A 101 -15.55 5.74 -28.76
CA GLY A 101 -16.02 6.52 -29.91
C GLY A 101 -16.46 5.65 -31.06
N GLY A 102 -17.26 6.24 -31.94
CA GLY A 102 -17.80 5.55 -33.11
C GLY A 102 -18.87 6.35 -33.81
N ALA A 103 -19.62 5.65 -34.63
CA ALA A 103 -20.83 6.19 -35.28
C ALA A 103 -22.05 5.40 -34.82
N LEU A 104 -23.17 6.07 -34.68
CA LEU A 104 -24.47 5.48 -34.42
C LEU A 104 -25.39 5.79 -35.58
N HIS A 105 -26.15 4.79 -36.02
CA HIS A 105 -27.13 4.92 -37.06
C HIS A 105 -28.50 4.52 -36.51
N THR A 106 -29.52 5.28 -36.89
CA THR A 106 -30.92 4.96 -36.61
C THR A 106 -31.79 5.39 -37.80
N ASN A 107 -32.90 4.72 -37.98
CA ASN A 107 -33.86 5.12 -38.99
C ASN A 107 -34.58 6.40 -38.54
N TRP A 108 -34.83 7.29 -39.50
CA TRP A 108 -35.52 8.54 -39.23
C TRP A 108 -37.04 8.32 -39.11
N PRO A 109 -37.70 8.68 -38.01
CA PRO A 109 -39.12 8.36 -37.80
C PRO A 109 -40.08 9.15 -38.67
N LEU A 110 -39.69 10.34 -39.17
CA LEU A 110 -40.56 11.24 -39.93
C LEU A 110 -40.43 11.10 -41.46
N ALA A 111 -39.51 10.29 -41.98
CA ALA A 111 -39.32 10.07 -43.41
C ALA A 111 -38.82 8.65 -43.68
N GLU A 112 -39.64 7.84 -44.34
CA GLU A 112 -39.23 6.49 -44.77
C GLU A 112 -37.96 6.54 -45.64
N GLY A 113 -36.96 5.72 -45.28
CA GLY A 113 -35.69 5.59 -46.00
C GLY A 113 -34.63 6.64 -45.67
N VAL A 114 -34.89 7.56 -44.76
CA VAL A 114 -33.88 8.52 -44.27
C VAL A 114 -33.20 7.95 -43.01
N MET A 115 -31.88 7.86 -43.07
CA MET A 115 -31.06 7.35 -41.96
C MET A 115 -30.40 8.50 -41.22
N THR A 116 -30.53 8.52 -39.90
CA THR A 116 -29.76 9.42 -39.04
C THR A 116 -28.39 8.84 -38.80
N HIS A 117 -27.37 9.63 -38.99
CA HIS A 117 -25.98 9.26 -38.77
C HIS A 117 -25.35 10.20 -37.73
N MET A 118 -24.89 9.65 -36.62
CA MET A 118 -24.24 10.41 -35.55
C MET A 118 -22.82 9.90 -35.32
N ARG A 119 -21.87 10.80 -35.16
CA ARG A 119 -20.56 10.49 -34.63
C ARG A 119 -20.46 10.97 -33.19
N TYR A 120 -19.88 10.16 -32.31
CA TYR A 120 -19.78 10.50 -30.91
C TYR A 120 -18.42 10.17 -30.34
N ALA A 121 -18.10 10.84 -29.23
CA ALA A 121 -17.03 10.48 -28.32
C ALA A 121 -17.60 10.48 -26.89
N ALA A 122 -17.19 9.50 -26.09
CA ALA A 122 -17.63 9.34 -24.72
C ALA A 122 -16.46 9.02 -23.79
N VAL A 123 -16.58 9.44 -22.54
CA VAL A 123 -15.64 9.09 -21.47
C VAL A 123 -16.46 8.56 -20.30
N TYR A 124 -16.05 7.41 -19.76
CA TYR A 124 -16.72 6.72 -18.65
C TYR A 124 -15.75 6.46 -17.51
N GLY A 125 -16.23 6.60 -16.28
CA GLY A 125 -15.59 6.09 -15.07
C GLY A 125 -16.31 4.85 -14.59
N ASP A 126 -15.64 3.69 -14.61
CA ASP A 126 -16.24 2.41 -14.27
C ASP A 126 -15.63 1.85 -12.97
N ILE A 127 -16.45 1.27 -12.11
CA ILE A 127 -16.06 0.41 -11.02
C ILE A 127 -16.17 -1.04 -11.52
N MET A 128 -15.09 -1.79 -11.39
CA MET A 128 -14.99 -3.18 -11.85
C MET A 128 -14.92 -4.13 -10.66
N TRP A 129 -15.64 -5.25 -10.73
CA TRP A 129 -15.67 -6.26 -9.71
C TRP A 129 -15.21 -7.62 -10.27
N ASN A 130 -14.10 -8.16 -9.75
CA ASN A 130 -13.67 -9.50 -10.12
C ASN A 130 -14.46 -10.54 -9.32
N MET A 131 -15.50 -11.07 -9.96
CA MET A 131 -16.45 -12.01 -9.35
C MET A 131 -15.78 -13.34 -9.01
N PHE A 132 -14.89 -13.85 -9.86
CA PHE A 132 -14.19 -15.11 -9.59
C PHE A 132 -13.29 -15.04 -8.38
N ASN A 133 -12.53 -13.97 -8.21
CA ASN A 133 -11.69 -13.80 -7.04
C ASN A 133 -12.51 -13.71 -5.74
N THR A 134 -13.72 -13.15 -5.82
CA THR A 134 -14.61 -13.03 -4.65
C THR A 134 -15.14 -14.40 -4.19
N PHE A 135 -15.54 -15.26 -5.11
CA PHE A 135 -16.17 -16.53 -4.75
C PHE A 135 -15.21 -17.71 -4.62
N HIS A 136 -14.10 -17.70 -5.38
CA HIS A 136 -13.15 -18.82 -5.43
C HIS A 136 -11.78 -18.45 -4.84
N GLY A 137 -11.66 -17.30 -4.18
CA GLY A 137 -10.40 -16.79 -3.66
C GLY A 137 -9.48 -16.22 -4.75
N TYR A 138 -8.52 -15.41 -4.30
CA TYR A 138 -7.54 -14.81 -5.20
C TYR A 138 -6.52 -15.85 -5.66
N ASN A 139 -6.30 -15.92 -6.97
CA ASN A 139 -5.24 -16.71 -7.58
C ASN A 139 -4.58 -15.85 -8.67
N GLU A 140 -3.26 -15.60 -8.52
CA GLU A 140 -2.50 -14.78 -9.46
C GLU A 140 -2.35 -15.39 -10.85
N ASP A 141 -2.42 -16.73 -10.98
CA ASP A 141 -2.26 -17.46 -12.23
C ASP A 141 -3.60 -17.81 -12.90
N ARG A 142 -4.69 -17.23 -12.44
CA ARG A 142 -6.01 -17.48 -13.01
C ARG A 142 -6.08 -17.05 -14.47
N VAL A 143 -6.41 -17.99 -15.34
CA VAL A 143 -6.49 -17.77 -16.79
C VAL A 143 -7.76 -17.02 -17.19
N PHE A 144 -8.91 -17.29 -16.55
CA PHE A 144 -10.19 -16.74 -16.91
C PHE A 144 -10.84 -16.00 -15.75
N SER A 145 -11.41 -14.82 -16.00
CA SER A 145 -12.16 -14.02 -15.01
C SER A 145 -13.40 -13.39 -15.64
N ILE A 146 -14.47 -13.34 -14.85
CA ILE A 146 -15.69 -12.58 -15.15
C ILE A 146 -15.67 -11.32 -14.30
N ILE A 147 -15.76 -10.16 -14.94
CA ILE A 147 -15.62 -8.85 -14.34
C ILE A 147 -16.84 -7.99 -14.70
N PRO A 148 -17.95 -8.09 -13.95
CA PRO A 148 -19.00 -7.10 -14.04
C PRO A 148 -18.46 -5.73 -13.72
N PHE A 149 -19.04 -4.70 -14.37
CA PHE A 149 -18.71 -3.31 -14.09
C PHE A 149 -19.96 -2.44 -14.20
N ALA A 150 -19.91 -1.33 -13.50
CA ALA A 150 -20.91 -0.27 -13.62
C ALA A 150 -20.21 1.09 -13.47
N GLY A 151 -20.77 2.09 -14.10
CA GLY A 151 -20.19 3.41 -14.10
C GLY A 151 -21.11 4.48 -14.65
N ALA A 152 -20.54 5.66 -14.83
CA ALA A 152 -21.19 6.80 -15.44
C ALA A 152 -20.17 7.62 -16.22
N GLY A 153 -20.63 8.47 -17.12
CA GLY A 153 -19.73 9.26 -17.93
C GLY A 153 -20.37 10.44 -18.62
N GLY A 154 -19.66 10.96 -19.60
CA GLY A 154 -20.14 11.98 -20.52
C GLY A 154 -20.03 11.49 -21.95
N ILE A 155 -21.05 11.74 -22.77
CA ILE A 155 -21.08 11.47 -24.20
C ILE A 155 -21.37 12.75 -24.95
N TYR A 156 -20.67 12.96 -26.06
CA TYR A 156 -20.80 14.12 -26.91
C TYR A 156 -20.96 13.69 -28.35
N SER A 157 -22.04 14.12 -28.99
CA SER A 157 -22.28 13.98 -30.43
C SER A 157 -21.80 15.22 -31.16
N PHE A 158 -20.92 15.07 -32.13
CA PHE A 158 -20.31 16.20 -32.83
C PHE A 158 -20.66 16.25 -34.34
N HIS A 159 -21.27 15.23 -34.86
CA HIS A 159 -21.76 15.20 -36.24
C HIS A 159 -23.04 14.40 -36.28
N ASN A 160 -24.17 15.08 -36.59
CA ASN A 160 -25.50 14.49 -36.65
C ASN A 160 -26.14 14.90 -37.94
N THR A 161 -26.52 13.95 -38.82
CA THR A 161 -27.19 14.20 -40.08
C THR A 161 -28.62 13.65 -39.95
N PRO A 162 -29.66 14.36 -40.44
CA PRO A 162 -29.63 15.56 -41.30
C PRO A 162 -29.47 16.90 -40.59
N TYR A 163 -29.56 16.97 -39.24
CA TYR A 163 -29.72 18.25 -38.54
C TYR A 163 -28.41 18.95 -38.13
N ASN A 164 -27.27 18.31 -38.22
CA ASN A 164 -25.97 18.85 -37.76
C ASN A 164 -26.01 19.41 -36.32
N ASN A 165 -26.85 18.86 -35.47
CA ASN A 165 -26.96 19.23 -34.07
C ASN A 165 -25.83 18.61 -33.28
N LYS A 166 -25.28 19.37 -32.32
CA LYS A 166 -24.33 18.89 -31.34
C LYS A 166 -25.08 18.70 -30.03
N THR A 167 -25.01 17.48 -29.50
CA THR A 167 -25.66 17.13 -28.24
C THR A 167 -24.66 16.52 -27.26
N TYR A 168 -24.96 16.66 -25.99
CA TYR A 168 -24.20 15.99 -24.92
C TYR A 168 -25.18 15.41 -23.90
N ALA A 169 -24.78 14.30 -23.31
CA ALA A 169 -25.58 13.64 -22.30
C ALA A 169 -24.66 12.97 -21.25
N PHE A 170 -25.26 12.55 -20.15
CA PHE A 170 -24.58 11.85 -19.06
C PHE A 170 -25.12 10.42 -18.94
N PRO A 171 -24.53 9.47 -19.68
CA PRO A 171 -24.95 8.07 -19.63
C PRO A 171 -24.55 7.38 -18.32
N ILE A 172 -25.43 6.47 -17.90
CA ILE A 172 -25.09 5.42 -16.94
C ILE A 172 -24.72 4.17 -17.73
N THR A 173 -23.62 3.53 -17.37
CA THR A 173 -23.11 2.35 -18.07
C THR A 173 -23.03 1.15 -17.12
N ALA A 174 -23.31 -0.03 -17.67
CA ALA A 174 -23.07 -1.30 -17.00
C ALA A 174 -22.70 -2.36 -18.04
N GLY A 175 -21.98 -3.38 -17.61
CA GLY A 175 -21.57 -4.45 -18.51
C GLY A 175 -20.82 -5.57 -17.82
N ILE A 176 -20.36 -6.50 -18.67
CA ILE A 176 -19.56 -7.65 -18.24
C ILE A 176 -18.34 -7.73 -19.15
N LYS A 177 -17.16 -7.82 -18.55
CA LYS A 177 -15.90 -8.10 -19.22
C LYS A 177 -15.46 -9.54 -18.91
N LEU A 178 -15.29 -10.33 -19.94
CA LEU A 178 -14.68 -11.65 -19.88
C LEU A 178 -13.20 -11.48 -20.19
N ASN A 179 -12.34 -11.83 -19.24
CA ASN A 179 -10.91 -11.60 -19.32
C ASN A 179 -10.15 -12.92 -19.37
N PHE A 180 -9.28 -13.09 -20.37
CA PHE A 180 -8.47 -14.27 -20.62
C PHE A 180 -7.00 -13.89 -20.54
N ARG A 181 -6.28 -14.40 -19.57
CA ARG A 181 -4.85 -14.16 -19.40
C ARG A 181 -4.06 -14.90 -20.45
N LEU A 182 -3.36 -14.18 -21.31
CA LEU A 182 -2.45 -14.74 -22.31
C LEU A 182 -1.01 -14.82 -21.76
N SER A 183 -0.62 -13.83 -20.95
CA SER A 183 0.68 -13.77 -20.30
C SER A 183 0.62 -12.95 -19.00
N HIS A 184 1.74 -12.82 -18.30
CA HIS A 184 1.83 -11.92 -17.13
C HIS A 184 1.55 -10.44 -17.47
N TYR A 185 1.75 -10.05 -18.73
CA TYR A 185 1.65 -8.65 -19.15
C TYR A 185 0.45 -8.38 -20.05
N VAL A 186 -0.17 -9.41 -20.66
CA VAL A 186 -1.19 -9.24 -21.69
C VAL A 186 -2.37 -10.14 -21.39
N ASP A 187 -3.55 -9.54 -21.36
CA ASP A 187 -4.83 -10.22 -21.32
C ASP A 187 -5.61 -9.92 -22.62
N PHE A 188 -6.31 -10.93 -23.15
CA PHE A 188 -7.37 -10.75 -24.14
C PHE A 188 -8.69 -10.56 -23.42
N PHE A 189 -9.57 -9.69 -23.93
CA PHE A 189 -10.90 -9.53 -23.35
C PHE A 189 -12.01 -9.47 -24.38
N LEU A 190 -13.18 -9.90 -23.95
CA LEU A 190 -14.47 -9.64 -24.59
C LEU A 190 -15.35 -8.89 -23.61
N GLU A 191 -15.94 -7.79 -24.03
CA GLU A 191 -16.76 -6.92 -23.18
C GLU A 191 -18.12 -6.65 -23.84
N GLY A 192 -19.19 -6.90 -23.09
CA GLY A 192 -20.52 -6.42 -23.41
C GLY A 192 -20.87 -5.23 -22.53
N ARG A 193 -21.25 -4.12 -23.12
CA ARG A 193 -21.58 -2.87 -22.43
C ARG A 193 -22.93 -2.34 -22.87
N GLY A 194 -23.77 -1.95 -21.92
CA GLY A 194 -25.01 -1.18 -22.12
C GLY A 194 -24.85 0.22 -21.55
N ASN A 195 -25.24 1.21 -22.32
CA ASN A 195 -25.29 2.62 -21.91
C ASN A 195 -26.73 3.09 -21.95
N LEU A 196 -27.23 3.63 -20.85
CA LEU A 196 -28.54 4.31 -20.76
C LEU A 196 -28.29 5.81 -20.87
N ILE A 197 -28.93 6.44 -21.84
CA ILE A 197 -28.72 7.83 -22.25
C ILE A 197 -30.07 8.54 -22.25
N GLY A 198 -30.12 9.81 -21.86
CA GLY A 198 -31.39 10.58 -21.95
C GLY A 198 -31.81 10.78 -23.38
N ASP A 199 -33.12 10.77 -23.61
CA ASP A 199 -33.83 10.83 -24.91
C ASP A 199 -33.42 11.99 -25.84
N HIS A 200 -32.90 13.08 -25.28
CA HIS A 200 -32.48 14.25 -26.09
C HIS A 200 -31.13 14.03 -26.82
N PHE A 201 -30.49 12.88 -26.67
CA PHE A 201 -29.14 12.62 -27.24
C PHE A 201 -29.17 12.53 -28.78
N ASN A 202 -30.18 11.91 -29.35
CA ASN A 202 -30.37 11.83 -30.81
C ASN A 202 -30.91 13.14 -31.42
N GLY A 203 -31.34 14.11 -30.60
CA GLY A 203 -31.94 15.40 -31.00
C GLY A 203 -33.43 15.33 -31.21
N ILE A 204 -34.09 14.23 -30.87
CA ILE A 204 -35.53 14.01 -30.93
C ILE A 204 -35.99 13.70 -29.51
N VAL A 205 -37.05 14.35 -29.05
CA VAL A 205 -37.63 14.14 -27.73
C VAL A 205 -39.07 13.62 -27.94
N GLU A 206 -39.18 12.31 -28.06
CA GLU A 206 -40.47 11.61 -28.23
C GLU A 206 -40.42 10.25 -27.56
N GLY A 207 -41.50 9.84 -26.93
CA GLY A 207 -41.68 8.50 -26.40
C GLY A 207 -41.12 8.26 -25.01
N THR A 208 -40.17 7.31 -24.82
CA THR A 208 -39.54 7.03 -23.52
C THR A 208 -38.43 8.01 -23.20
N GLU A 209 -38.25 8.29 -21.91
CA GLU A 209 -37.24 9.25 -21.43
C GLU A 209 -35.78 8.75 -21.57
N VAL A 210 -35.55 7.51 -22.04
CA VAL A 210 -34.24 6.86 -22.08
C VAL A 210 -33.99 6.07 -23.34
N GLU A 211 -32.88 6.35 -23.99
CA GLU A 211 -32.32 5.60 -25.11
C GLU A 211 -31.16 4.69 -24.64
N SER A 212 -30.80 3.69 -25.45
CA SER A 212 -29.75 2.75 -25.10
C SER A 212 -28.76 2.52 -26.24
N VAL A 213 -27.47 2.46 -25.89
CA VAL A 213 -26.43 1.94 -26.79
C VAL A 213 -25.91 0.64 -26.22
N ILE A 214 -26.02 -0.43 -27.00
CA ILE A 214 -25.42 -1.72 -26.65
C ILE A 214 -24.20 -1.95 -27.52
N SER A 215 -23.08 -2.35 -26.91
CA SER A 215 -21.83 -2.62 -27.60
C SER A 215 -21.22 -3.96 -27.17
N ALA A 216 -20.58 -4.63 -28.11
CA ALA A 216 -19.77 -5.82 -27.89
C ALA A 216 -18.36 -5.54 -28.43
N ILE A 217 -17.36 -5.55 -27.57
CA ILE A 217 -15.98 -5.10 -27.85
C ILE A 217 -15.02 -6.22 -27.51
N GLY A 218 -14.08 -6.52 -28.41
CA GLY A 218 -12.96 -7.41 -28.17
C GLY A 218 -11.64 -6.64 -28.24
N GLY A 219 -10.66 -7.02 -27.42
CA GLY A 219 -9.41 -6.30 -27.39
C GLY A 219 -8.36 -6.89 -26.48
N PHE A 220 -7.30 -6.12 -26.25
CA PHE A 220 -6.19 -6.50 -25.40
C PHE A 220 -5.97 -5.49 -24.28
N SER A 221 -5.60 -6.01 -23.12
CA SER A 221 -5.18 -5.21 -21.96
C SER A 221 -3.72 -5.47 -21.65
N ILE A 222 -2.91 -4.43 -21.58
CA ILE A 222 -1.49 -4.48 -21.22
C ILE A 222 -1.35 -4.04 -19.77
N LYS A 223 -0.72 -4.87 -18.93
CA LYS A 223 -0.54 -4.66 -17.50
C LYS A 223 0.83 -4.10 -17.22
N PHE A 224 0.89 -3.14 -16.28
CA PHE A 224 2.13 -2.47 -15.87
C PHE A 224 2.43 -2.72 -14.39
N GLY A 225 3.72 -2.84 -14.10
CA GLY A 225 4.18 -3.16 -12.76
C GLY A 225 3.98 -4.64 -12.41
N LYS A 226 3.94 -4.94 -11.13
CA LYS A 226 3.63 -6.29 -10.65
C LYS A 226 2.13 -6.44 -10.54
N ASP A 227 1.54 -7.35 -11.33
CA ASP A 227 0.11 -7.70 -11.28
C ASP A 227 -0.11 -8.75 -10.16
N ARG A 228 0.19 -8.36 -8.92
CA ARG A 228 0.14 -9.27 -7.76
C ARG A 228 -0.32 -8.54 -6.52
N PHE A 229 -1.14 -9.25 -5.75
CA PHE A 229 -1.52 -8.85 -4.40
C PHE A 229 -0.94 -9.86 -3.42
N LYS A 230 -0.31 -9.37 -2.35
CA LYS A 230 0.17 -10.21 -1.26
C LYS A 230 -0.95 -10.39 -0.25
N ALA A 231 -1.15 -11.64 0.17
CA ALA A 231 -2.03 -11.92 1.28
C ALA A 231 -1.36 -11.50 2.60
N TYR A 232 -2.08 -10.76 3.41
CA TYR A 232 -1.77 -10.54 4.81
C TYR A 232 -2.69 -11.44 5.64
N ASP A 233 -2.09 -12.42 6.28
CA ASP A 233 -2.81 -13.33 7.16
C ASP A 233 -2.61 -12.90 8.62
N ALA A 234 -3.56 -12.13 9.12
CA ALA A 234 -3.54 -11.67 10.51
C ALA A 234 -3.57 -12.84 11.51
N TYR A 235 -4.15 -13.98 11.12
CA TYR A 235 -4.16 -15.16 11.95
C TYR A 235 -2.76 -15.78 12.09
N ALA A 236 -2.03 -15.92 11.00
CA ALA A 236 -0.66 -16.42 11.03
C ALA A 236 0.25 -15.52 11.88
N ASP A 237 0.12 -14.20 11.76
CA ASP A 237 0.90 -13.25 12.57
C ASP A 237 0.53 -13.34 14.06
N GLN A 238 -0.76 -13.48 14.40
CA GLN A 238 -1.20 -13.67 15.78
C GLN A 238 -0.69 -14.98 16.38
N MET A 239 -0.63 -16.05 15.58
CA MET A 239 -0.04 -17.34 16.02
C MET A 239 1.44 -17.17 16.34
N VAL A 240 2.21 -16.45 15.52
CA VAL A 240 3.63 -16.16 15.77
C VAL A 240 3.79 -15.28 17.02
N ILE A 241 2.96 -14.26 17.18
CA ILE A 241 2.95 -13.40 18.39
C ILE A 241 2.64 -14.25 19.63
N GLY A 242 1.65 -15.15 19.56
CA GLY A 242 1.29 -16.06 20.64
C GLY A 242 2.46 -16.99 21.02
N ASP A 243 3.15 -17.60 20.05
CA ASP A 243 4.34 -18.44 20.28
C ASP A 243 5.48 -17.66 20.93
N LEU A 244 5.75 -16.45 20.44
CA LEU A 244 6.76 -15.57 21.02
C LEU A 244 6.43 -15.17 22.46
N ASN A 245 5.18 -14.83 22.75
CA ASN A 245 4.73 -14.50 24.11
C ASN A 245 4.88 -15.70 25.04
N ASN A 246 4.53 -16.91 24.59
CA ASN A 246 4.71 -18.13 25.37
C ASN A 246 6.21 -18.38 25.68
N ARG A 247 7.10 -18.14 24.71
CA ARG A 247 8.55 -18.24 24.93
C ARG A 247 9.06 -17.19 25.91
N VAL A 248 8.60 -15.97 25.83
CA VAL A 248 8.93 -14.89 26.76
C VAL A 248 8.48 -15.26 28.19
N ASN A 249 7.27 -15.76 28.36
CA ASN A 249 6.76 -16.19 29.66
C ASN A 249 7.55 -17.38 30.23
N ALA A 250 7.89 -18.36 29.37
CA ALA A 250 8.73 -19.49 29.79
C ALA A 250 10.14 -19.05 30.22
N LEU A 251 10.76 -18.12 29.51
CA LEU A 251 12.07 -17.56 29.87
C LEU A 251 12.02 -16.76 31.18
N ARG A 252 10.93 -15.98 31.39
CA ARG A 252 10.71 -15.27 32.66
C ARG A 252 10.56 -16.24 33.84
N ALA A 253 9.81 -17.32 33.65
CA ALA A 253 9.67 -18.35 34.68
C ALA A 253 11.01 -19.00 35.02
N GLN A 254 11.85 -19.31 34.01
CA GLN A 254 13.20 -19.83 34.21
C GLN A 254 14.11 -18.84 34.94
N LEU A 255 14.00 -17.54 34.60
CA LEU A 255 14.77 -16.49 35.26
C LEU A 255 14.40 -16.37 36.73
N ASN A 256 13.10 -16.32 37.04
CA ASN A 256 12.58 -16.30 38.42
C ASN A 256 12.99 -17.56 39.21
N GLU A 257 13.02 -18.74 38.56
CA GLU A 257 13.51 -19.96 39.17
C GLU A 257 15.02 -19.88 39.48
N CYS A 258 15.81 -19.32 38.55
CA CYS A 258 17.24 -19.08 38.78
C CYS A 258 17.48 -18.06 39.90
N GLU A 259 16.73 -16.97 39.94
CA GLU A 259 16.84 -15.95 41.00
C GLU A 259 16.41 -16.47 42.36
N SER A 260 15.41 -17.38 42.40
CA SER A 260 14.93 -17.99 43.65
C SER A 260 15.82 -19.11 44.19
N ARG A 261 16.78 -19.60 43.39
CA ARG A 261 17.77 -20.56 43.88
C ARG A 261 18.71 -19.85 44.83
N VAL A 262 18.41 -19.99 46.13
CA VAL A 262 19.36 -19.60 47.20
C VAL A 262 20.60 -20.47 47.05
N VAL A 263 21.68 -19.91 46.56
CA VAL A 263 23.01 -20.55 46.62
C VAL A 263 23.42 -20.53 48.08
N GLU A 264 23.20 -21.63 48.80
CA GLU A 264 23.88 -21.83 50.11
C GLU A 264 25.39 -21.87 49.82
N CYS A 265 26.05 -20.71 50.02
CA CYS A 265 27.48 -20.69 50.02
C CYS A 265 27.99 -21.54 51.19
N PRO A 266 28.94 -22.50 50.97
CA PRO A 266 29.59 -23.15 52.05
C PRO A 266 30.25 -22.10 52.99
N PRO A 267 30.27 -22.32 54.35
CA PRO A 267 30.81 -21.34 55.26
C PRO A 267 32.22 -20.96 54.84
N CYS A 268 32.43 -19.66 54.60
CA CYS A 268 33.75 -19.13 54.28
C CYS A 268 34.73 -19.47 55.41
N PRO A 269 35.98 -20.00 55.13
CA PRO A 269 37.06 -20.03 56.13
C PRO A 269 37.29 -18.57 56.55
N GLU A 270 37.50 -18.39 57.86
CA GLU A 270 37.76 -17.08 58.47
C GLU A 270 38.91 -16.39 57.72
N ALA A 271 38.56 -15.30 57.08
CA ALA A 271 39.52 -14.52 56.32
C ALA A 271 40.35 -13.67 57.22
N VAL A 272 41.66 -13.81 57.10
CA VAL A 272 42.67 -12.86 57.58
C VAL A 272 42.33 -11.53 56.86
N VAL A 273 41.99 -10.52 57.66
CA VAL A 273 41.64 -9.21 57.15
C VAL A 273 42.92 -8.49 56.69
N GLU A 274 43.25 -8.69 55.40
CA GLU A 274 44.06 -7.74 54.69
C GLU A 274 43.05 -6.71 54.12
N GLU A 275 43.22 -5.43 54.41
CA GLU A 275 42.44 -4.31 53.95
C GLU A 275 42.56 -4.22 52.43
N VAL A 276 41.71 -4.99 51.73
CA VAL A 276 41.51 -4.82 50.28
C VAL A 276 40.53 -3.67 50.11
N THR A 277 41.04 -2.55 49.64
CA THR A 277 40.20 -1.47 49.12
C THR A 277 39.25 -2.08 48.09
N VAL A 278 37.95 -2.18 48.43
CA VAL A 278 36.86 -2.57 47.53
C VAL A 278 36.78 -1.49 46.47
N ILE A 279 37.34 -1.77 45.29
CA ILE A 279 37.03 -1.02 44.09
C ILE A 279 35.59 -1.44 43.75
N GLU A 280 34.62 -0.57 44.03
CA GLU A 280 33.26 -0.74 43.53
C GLU A 280 33.31 -0.99 41.99
N PRO A 281 32.69 -2.07 41.47
CA PRO A 281 32.65 -2.29 40.02
C PRO A 281 31.97 -1.06 39.41
N ALA A 282 32.70 -0.43 38.49
CA ALA A 282 32.24 0.75 37.82
C ALA A 282 30.81 0.54 37.25
N ALA A 283 29.88 1.42 37.66
CA ALA A 283 28.45 1.36 37.43
C ALA A 283 28.02 1.42 35.93
N CYS A 284 28.96 1.23 34.99
CA CYS A 284 28.73 1.36 33.55
C CYS A 284 28.72 0.00 32.79
N SER A 285 28.57 -1.12 33.52
CA SER A 285 28.54 -2.46 32.92
C SER A 285 27.21 -2.88 32.32
N GLN A 286 26.17 -2.02 32.39
CA GLN A 286 24.92 -2.27 31.64
C GLN A 286 25.17 -2.11 30.14
N GLU A 287 24.95 -3.18 29.40
CA GLU A 287 25.04 -3.15 27.94
C GLU A 287 24.12 -2.06 27.37
N LEU A 288 24.74 -1.02 26.82
CA LEU A 288 24.04 0.03 26.13
C LEU A 288 23.69 -0.49 24.72
N THR A 289 22.50 -1.02 24.56
CA THR A 289 22.00 -1.50 23.27
C THR A 289 21.22 -0.40 22.55
N GLY A 290 21.80 0.19 21.54
CA GLY A 290 21.14 1.17 20.68
C GLY A 290 21.75 1.18 19.30
N VAL A 291 20.92 1.31 18.27
CA VAL A 291 21.36 1.36 16.88
C VAL A 291 20.58 2.44 16.16
N VAL A 292 21.28 3.34 15.43
CA VAL A 292 20.68 4.33 14.54
C VAL A 292 21.01 3.93 13.11
N ARG A 293 19.99 3.73 12.27
CA ARG A 293 20.12 3.31 10.86
C ARG A 293 20.15 4.51 9.93
N PHE A 294 20.83 4.34 8.81
CA PHE A 294 20.95 5.37 7.78
C PHE A 294 20.58 4.85 6.40
N THR A 295 20.00 5.72 5.60
CA THR A 295 19.78 5.45 4.18
C THR A 295 21.11 5.45 3.42
N ILE A 296 21.10 4.88 2.21
CA ILE A 296 22.30 4.85 1.35
C ILE A 296 22.80 6.26 1.11
N ASN A 297 24.13 6.45 1.17
CA ASN A 297 24.81 7.72 0.92
C ASN A 297 24.30 8.91 1.75
N SER A 298 23.74 8.65 2.95
CA SER A 298 23.21 9.67 3.85
C SER A 298 23.83 9.56 5.24
N ALA A 299 24.00 10.71 5.89
CA ALA A 299 24.35 10.88 7.29
C ALA A 299 23.23 11.62 8.06
N VAL A 300 22.05 11.76 7.48
CA VAL A 300 20.89 12.40 8.11
C VAL A 300 20.15 11.36 8.94
N VAL A 301 19.91 11.65 10.23
CA VAL A 301 19.08 10.82 11.12
C VAL A 301 17.62 11.06 10.76
N SER A 302 16.90 10.01 10.39
CA SER A 302 15.47 10.11 10.07
C SER A 302 14.61 10.28 11.34
N ASN A 303 13.36 10.72 11.16
CA ASN A 303 12.45 10.91 12.28
C ASN A 303 12.17 9.60 13.04
N GLU A 304 12.13 8.47 12.32
CA GLU A 304 11.93 7.14 12.91
C GLU A 304 13.10 6.74 13.82
N GLU A 305 14.33 7.15 13.47
CA GLU A 305 15.54 6.83 14.23
C GLU A 305 15.79 7.82 15.41
N MET A 306 15.03 8.93 15.46
CA MET A 306 15.15 9.89 16.56
C MET A 306 14.79 9.30 17.93
N VAL A 307 13.92 8.28 17.98
CA VAL A 307 13.57 7.58 19.22
C VAL A 307 14.79 6.86 19.80
N ASN A 308 15.62 6.29 18.95
CA ASN A 308 16.85 5.61 19.39
C ASN A 308 17.85 6.61 20.00
N VAL A 309 18.03 7.76 19.35
CA VAL A 309 18.88 8.85 19.88
C VAL A 309 18.32 9.39 21.20
N TYR A 310 17.01 9.53 21.33
CA TYR A 310 16.36 9.94 22.57
C TYR A 310 16.63 8.94 23.71
N ASN A 311 16.47 7.66 23.47
CA ASN A 311 16.71 6.61 24.47
C ASN A 311 18.15 6.63 24.98
N ILE A 312 19.14 6.79 24.09
CA ILE A 312 20.54 6.95 24.46
C ILE A 312 20.75 8.21 25.33
N ALA A 313 20.12 9.34 24.96
CA ALA A 313 20.21 10.56 25.74
C ALA A 313 19.62 10.39 27.14
N GLN A 314 18.49 9.68 27.29
CA GLN A 314 17.91 9.38 28.61
C GLN A 314 18.81 8.48 29.44
N TRP A 315 19.38 7.43 28.82
CA TRP A 315 20.33 6.56 29.50
C TRP A 315 21.55 7.34 30.01
N MET A 316 22.13 8.24 29.19
CA MET A 316 23.26 9.07 29.59
C MET A 316 22.91 10.07 30.73
N LYS A 317 21.67 10.55 30.77
CA LYS A 317 21.18 11.43 31.86
C LYS A 317 21.02 10.65 33.16
N SER A 318 20.54 9.42 33.07
CA SER A 318 20.39 8.52 34.24
C SER A 318 21.72 7.97 34.73
N ASN A 319 22.78 7.97 33.92
CA ASN A 319 24.11 7.46 34.25
C ASN A 319 25.18 8.56 34.09
N PRO A 320 25.23 9.57 34.97
CA PRO A 320 26.11 10.74 34.82
C PRO A 320 27.60 10.42 34.85
N SER A 321 28.01 9.32 35.48
CA SER A 321 29.40 8.86 35.58
C SER A 321 29.87 8.04 34.40
N CYS A 322 28.99 7.74 33.43
CA CYS A 322 29.33 6.89 32.28
C CYS A 322 29.64 7.70 31.03
N ASN A 323 30.61 7.24 30.27
CA ASN A 323 30.95 7.73 28.95
C ASN A 323 30.39 6.78 27.89
N ILE A 324 30.21 7.26 26.65
CA ILE A 324 29.81 6.41 25.53
C ILE A 324 30.75 6.56 24.33
N SER A 325 30.94 5.48 23.60
CA SER A 325 31.56 5.46 22.31
C SER A 325 30.45 5.38 21.24
N VAL A 326 30.46 6.31 20.30
CA VAL A 326 29.54 6.39 19.15
C VAL A 326 30.29 5.88 17.93
N ILE A 327 29.97 4.67 17.49
CA ILE A 327 30.72 3.92 16.49
C ILE A 327 29.95 3.90 15.17
N GLY A 328 30.47 4.59 14.14
CA GLY A 328 29.87 4.64 12.82
C GLY A 328 30.36 3.53 11.90
N TYR A 329 29.44 2.95 11.12
CA TYR A 329 29.71 1.94 10.11
C TYR A 329 29.14 2.35 8.75
N ALA A 330 29.72 1.79 7.69
CA ALA A 330 29.22 1.91 6.33
C ALA A 330 29.22 0.54 5.63
N ASP A 331 28.31 0.36 4.69
CA ASP A 331 28.24 -0.88 3.93
C ASP A 331 29.42 -1.04 2.96
N LYS A 332 29.88 -2.28 2.77
CA LYS A 332 31.04 -2.62 1.95
C LYS A 332 30.72 -2.66 0.45
N ALA A 333 29.46 -2.85 0.07
CA ALA A 333 29.09 -3.01 -1.34
C ALA A 333 28.98 -1.69 -2.11
N THR A 334 29.00 -0.55 -1.41
CA THR A 334 28.87 0.77 -2.03
C THR A 334 29.98 1.71 -1.58
N GLY A 335 30.53 2.49 -2.51
CA GLY A 335 31.59 3.46 -2.24
C GLY A 335 32.98 2.84 -2.11
N THR A 336 34.00 3.70 -1.98
CA THR A 336 35.39 3.28 -1.70
C THR A 336 35.61 3.19 -0.18
N PRO A 337 36.64 2.46 0.30
CA PRO A 337 36.98 2.41 1.72
C PRO A 337 37.19 3.79 2.35
N GLU A 338 37.88 4.70 1.66
CA GLU A 338 38.16 6.08 2.11
C GLU A 338 36.85 6.88 2.25
N TYR A 339 35.98 6.78 1.23
CA TYR A 339 34.68 7.42 1.26
C TYR A 339 33.81 6.88 2.40
N ASN A 340 33.78 5.55 2.57
CA ASN A 340 33.04 4.89 3.62
C ASN A 340 33.53 5.24 5.03
N LYS A 341 34.83 5.45 5.18
CA LYS A 341 35.42 5.95 6.42
C LYS A 341 34.90 7.34 6.76
N GLN A 342 34.91 8.27 5.80
CA GLN A 342 34.37 9.61 5.98
C GLN A 342 32.85 9.61 6.20
N LEU A 343 32.11 8.74 5.50
CA LEU A 343 30.65 8.64 5.65
C LEU A 343 30.28 8.10 7.03
N SER A 344 30.99 7.10 7.55
CA SER A 344 30.80 6.56 8.89
C SER A 344 31.08 7.60 9.98
N GLN A 345 32.10 8.43 9.78
CA GLN A 345 32.41 9.55 10.67
C GLN A 345 31.27 10.59 10.67
N ARG A 346 30.82 11.04 9.49
CA ARG A 346 29.70 12.01 9.38
C ARG A 346 28.41 11.48 10.01
N ARG A 347 28.13 10.17 9.93
CA ARG A 347 27.00 9.53 10.61
C ARG A 347 27.11 9.62 12.12
N ALA A 348 28.27 9.25 12.66
CA ALA A 348 28.53 9.36 14.09
C ALA A 348 28.45 10.82 14.57
N GLU A 349 29.03 11.77 13.83
CA GLU A 349 28.97 13.20 14.13
C GLU A 349 27.52 13.73 14.15
N SER A 350 26.68 13.29 13.20
CA SER A 350 25.27 13.71 13.16
C SER A 350 24.50 13.24 14.40
N VAL A 351 24.76 12.03 14.90
CA VAL A 351 24.16 11.53 16.13
C VAL A 351 24.70 12.28 17.34
N VAL A 352 26.02 12.51 17.41
CA VAL A 352 26.63 13.29 18.49
C VAL A 352 26.09 14.70 18.55
N LYS A 353 25.92 15.34 17.39
CA LYS A 353 25.31 16.67 17.28
C LYS A 353 23.91 16.71 17.91
N LEU A 354 23.08 15.70 17.62
CA LEU A 354 21.75 15.59 18.24
C LEU A 354 21.83 15.36 19.76
N LEU A 355 22.74 14.51 20.24
CA LEU A 355 22.91 14.28 21.66
C LEU A 355 23.36 15.56 22.41
N THR A 356 24.25 16.34 21.82
CA THR A 356 24.77 17.57 22.43
C THR A 356 23.82 18.75 22.29
N GLU A 357 23.34 19.07 21.07
CA GLU A 357 22.56 20.27 20.81
C GLU A 357 21.09 20.14 21.22
N LYS A 358 20.47 18.97 20.94
CA LYS A 358 19.05 18.78 21.22
C LYS A 358 18.78 18.24 22.61
N TYR A 359 19.66 17.36 23.14
CA TYR A 359 19.44 16.67 24.41
C TYR A 359 20.36 17.15 25.55
N ASN A 360 21.26 18.11 25.29
CA ASN A 360 22.18 18.73 26.24
C ASN A 360 23.11 17.73 26.96
N ILE A 361 23.63 16.75 26.24
CA ILE A 361 24.65 15.82 26.77
C ILE A 361 26.03 16.45 26.62
N ASP A 362 26.86 16.39 27.68
CA ASP A 362 28.21 16.93 27.61
C ASP A 362 29.06 16.19 26.56
N ARG A 363 29.64 16.96 25.65
CA ARG A 363 30.47 16.43 24.53
C ARG A 363 31.68 15.64 25.05
N LYS A 364 32.20 15.97 26.22
CA LYS A 364 33.35 15.30 26.85
C LYS A 364 33.06 13.82 27.16
N ARG A 365 31.81 13.47 27.37
CA ARG A 365 31.34 12.11 27.65
C ARG A 365 31.15 11.23 26.41
N ILE A 366 31.44 11.76 25.21
CA ILE A 366 31.14 11.08 23.95
C ILE A 366 32.42 10.94 23.13
N GLN A 367 32.84 9.71 22.87
CA GLN A 367 33.91 9.37 21.97
C GLN A 367 33.34 8.98 20.61
N ILE A 368 33.91 9.49 19.51
CA ILE A 368 33.53 9.11 18.15
C ILE A 368 34.55 8.11 17.59
N ILE A 369 34.04 7.01 17.04
CA ILE A 369 34.84 6.00 16.35
C ILE A 369 34.21 5.78 14.96
N ALA A 370 35.02 5.97 13.89
CA ALA A 370 34.59 5.73 12.53
C ALA A 370 35.21 4.42 12.02
N ASN A 371 34.42 3.37 11.84
CA ASN A 371 34.92 2.07 11.37
C ASN A 371 34.85 1.92 9.84
N GLY A 372 34.10 2.81 9.16
CA GLY A 372 33.97 2.73 7.70
C GLY A 372 33.32 1.41 7.25
N SER A 373 33.91 0.82 6.24
CA SER A 373 33.56 -0.51 5.72
C SER A 373 34.57 -1.61 6.10
N ASP A 374 35.58 -1.29 6.89
CA ASP A 374 36.65 -2.22 7.24
C ASP A 374 36.16 -3.32 8.19
N SER A 375 35.21 -2.98 9.04
CA SER A 375 34.53 -3.93 9.94
C SER A 375 33.05 -3.99 9.59
N GLN A 376 32.51 -5.20 9.46
CA GLN A 376 31.11 -5.45 9.15
C GLN A 376 30.46 -6.24 10.28
N LEU A 377 29.54 -5.62 11.01
CA LEU A 377 28.78 -6.29 12.07
C LEU A 377 27.84 -7.35 11.50
N TYR A 378 27.34 -7.12 10.27
CA TYR A 378 26.41 -8.02 9.58
C TYR A 378 26.99 -8.48 8.24
N PRO A 379 27.88 -9.50 8.21
CA PRO A 379 28.56 -9.93 6.98
C PRO A 379 27.63 -10.45 5.89
N LYS A 380 26.48 -11.04 6.29
CA LYS A 380 25.48 -11.61 5.36
C LYS A 380 24.51 -10.57 4.80
N ASN A 381 24.31 -9.45 5.50
CA ASN A 381 23.35 -8.41 5.15
C ASN A 381 24.05 -7.05 5.04
N ASN A 382 24.64 -6.77 3.89
CA ASN A 382 25.51 -5.63 3.71
C ASN A 382 24.85 -4.27 4.06
N ASN A 383 23.59 -4.05 3.67
CA ASN A 383 22.83 -2.83 3.95
C ASN A 383 22.52 -2.63 5.45
N TRP A 384 22.62 -3.65 6.29
CA TRP A 384 22.46 -3.51 7.74
C TRP A 384 23.67 -2.84 8.41
N ASN A 385 24.80 -2.72 7.68
CA ASN A 385 25.99 -2.02 8.16
C ASN A 385 25.94 -0.49 7.95
N ARG A 386 24.82 0.07 7.51
CA ARG A 386 24.58 1.52 7.46
C ARG A 386 24.06 2.04 8.79
N ILE A 387 24.89 1.94 9.83
CA ILE A 387 24.47 2.14 11.21
C ILE A 387 25.48 2.94 12.03
N VAL A 388 24.99 3.49 13.13
CA VAL A 388 25.77 3.93 14.28
C VAL A 388 25.36 3.09 15.47
N VAL A 389 26.34 2.55 16.18
CA VAL A 389 26.17 1.72 17.39
C VAL A 389 26.76 2.44 18.59
N PHE A 390 26.22 2.20 19.76
CA PHE A 390 26.68 2.80 21.01
C PHE A 390 27.29 1.73 21.91
N SER A 391 28.36 2.11 22.61
CA SER A 391 28.99 1.28 23.62
C SER A 391 29.28 2.13 24.87
N GLY A 392 28.81 1.70 26.02
CA GLY A 392 29.11 2.35 27.30
C GLY A 392 30.51 1.98 27.80
N SER A 393 31.19 2.94 28.40
CA SER A 393 32.46 2.71 29.13
C SER A 393 32.46 3.45 30.45
N ALA A 394 33.12 2.88 31.48
CA ALA A 394 33.37 3.60 32.69
C ALA A 394 34.32 4.77 32.43
N GLN A 395 34.22 5.80 33.27
CA GLN A 395 35.09 6.97 33.23
C GLN A 395 36.50 6.63 33.69
#